data_55dcb9fdc9b355f6ca2cdc5d0ad9b223
#
_entry.id   55dcb9fdc9b355f6ca2cdc5d0ad9b223
#
_cell.length_a   1.000
_cell.length_b   1.000
_cell.length_c   1.000
_cell.angle_alpha   90.00
_cell.angle_beta   90.00
_cell.angle_gamma   90.00
#
_symmetry.space_group_name_H-M   'P 1'
#
loop_
_entity.id
_entity.type
_entity.pdbx_description
1 polymer ?
#
loop_
_entity_poly.entity_id
_entity_poly.type
_entity_poly.pdbx_seq_one_letter_code
_entity_poly.pdbx_strand_id
1 'polypeptide(L)'
;PDYVGSSREERQQCIDKILRLCKQHNYTHLFAGYGFMAEDGDFVKQIEEANICFVGPSARVIQQAGSKDEAKQLARKLSVSVTPGEDRITARTLLKKAGGKDPSQFLKNLIDRHQLPVPTDWQLNSEILDQAEQVLQASYKRRIDLFSIEELQAETLICCKEIWAKNPGRRLRFKHIGGGGGKGQRVIHSEAEIEAAVRAVLIEARVTGPGDNKTFLIEMNIEDTRHNEVQLLGNGQWCIELGGRDCSLQMHEQK
;
A
#
# COMPACT_ATOMS: atom_id res chain seq x y z
N PRO A 1 -11.40 -21.18 -16.00
CA PRO A 1 -12.32 -20.08 -15.80
C PRO A 1 -11.66 -19.06 -14.87
N ASP A 2 -11.72 -17.79 -15.26
CA ASP A 2 -11.23 -16.70 -14.44
C ASP A 2 -12.27 -16.45 -13.33
N TYR A 3 -11.99 -16.93 -12.14
CA TYR A 3 -12.89 -16.83 -10.99
C TYR A 3 -12.95 -15.44 -10.38
N VAL A 4 -12.03 -14.56 -10.77
CA VAL A 4 -11.92 -13.22 -10.19
C VAL A 4 -12.68 -12.18 -11.02
N GLY A 5 -12.85 -12.44 -12.32
CA GLY A 5 -13.33 -11.46 -13.28
C GLY A 5 -12.23 -10.50 -13.74
N SER A 6 -12.34 -10.01 -14.97
CA SER A 6 -11.39 -9.07 -15.59
C SER A 6 -11.80 -7.60 -15.38
N SER A 7 -13.07 -7.36 -15.02
CA SER A 7 -13.62 -6.04 -14.70
C SER A 7 -14.18 -5.98 -13.27
N ARG A 8 -14.49 -4.78 -12.80
CA ARG A 8 -15.14 -4.59 -11.50
C ARG A 8 -16.54 -5.22 -11.47
N GLU A 9 -17.26 -5.14 -12.57
CA GLU A 9 -18.60 -5.70 -12.73
C GLU A 9 -18.56 -7.22 -12.69
N GLU A 10 -17.66 -7.84 -13.45
CA GLU A 10 -17.48 -9.29 -13.46
C GLU A 10 -17.07 -9.82 -12.09
N ARG A 11 -16.16 -9.10 -11.41
CA ARG A 11 -15.77 -9.44 -10.04
C ARG A 11 -16.98 -9.39 -9.09
N GLN A 12 -17.81 -8.36 -9.16
CA GLN A 12 -19.03 -8.28 -8.35
C GLN A 12 -19.99 -9.42 -8.65
N GLN A 13 -20.17 -9.78 -9.91
CA GLN A 13 -21.00 -10.93 -10.29
C GLN A 13 -20.49 -12.26 -9.71
N CYS A 14 -19.16 -12.44 -9.63
CA CYS A 14 -18.57 -13.59 -8.96
C CYS A 14 -18.89 -13.61 -7.46
N ILE A 15 -18.77 -12.46 -6.78
CA ILE A 15 -19.11 -12.32 -5.35
C ILE A 15 -20.58 -12.65 -5.13
N ASP A 16 -21.49 -12.07 -5.92
CA ASP A 16 -22.93 -12.29 -5.82
C ASP A 16 -23.31 -13.76 -6.05
N LYS A 17 -22.59 -14.44 -6.96
CA LYS A 17 -22.78 -15.88 -7.18
C LYS A 17 -22.35 -16.71 -5.96
N ILE A 18 -21.20 -16.37 -5.35
CA ILE A 18 -20.71 -17.05 -4.15
C ILE A 18 -21.71 -16.87 -3.00
N LEU A 19 -22.16 -15.65 -2.76
CA LEU A 19 -23.15 -15.33 -1.71
C LEU A 19 -24.47 -16.08 -1.92
N ARG A 20 -24.95 -16.16 -3.17
CA ARG A 20 -26.16 -16.94 -3.50
C ARG A 20 -25.98 -18.43 -3.20
N LEU A 21 -24.82 -19.01 -3.57
CA LEU A 21 -24.52 -20.43 -3.28
C LEU A 21 -24.45 -20.67 -1.78
N CYS A 22 -23.80 -19.78 -1.01
CA CYS A 22 -23.76 -19.89 0.43
C CYS A 22 -25.16 -19.89 1.05
N LYS A 23 -26.03 -18.97 0.62
CA LYS A 23 -27.42 -18.89 1.07
C LYS A 23 -28.23 -20.11 0.69
N GLN A 24 -28.11 -20.55 -0.57
CA GLN A 24 -28.85 -21.71 -1.12
C GLN A 24 -28.55 -23.01 -0.35
N HIS A 25 -27.28 -23.17 0.07
CA HIS A 25 -26.81 -24.40 0.74
C HIS A 25 -26.64 -24.24 2.24
N ASN A 26 -27.05 -23.11 2.81
CA ASN A 26 -26.91 -22.78 4.24
C ASN A 26 -25.45 -22.88 4.73
N TYR A 27 -24.48 -22.48 3.90
CA TYR A 27 -23.07 -22.43 4.31
C TYR A 27 -22.85 -21.28 5.27
N THR A 28 -22.24 -21.58 6.41
CA THR A 28 -21.94 -20.62 7.48
C THR A 28 -20.48 -20.14 7.46
N HIS A 29 -19.61 -20.84 6.74
CA HIS A 29 -18.19 -20.55 6.66
C HIS A 29 -17.74 -20.60 5.20
N LEU A 30 -16.78 -19.74 4.87
CA LEU A 30 -16.15 -19.67 3.55
C LEU A 30 -14.64 -19.63 3.70
N PHE A 31 -13.95 -20.55 2.99
CA PHE A 31 -12.50 -20.58 2.87
C PHE A 31 -12.13 -20.34 1.41
N ALA A 32 -11.48 -19.20 1.11
CA ALA A 32 -11.10 -18.83 -0.24
C ALA A 32 -9.85 -19.58 -0.76
N GLY A 33 -9.20 -20.35 0.10
CA GLY A 33 -7.96 -21.03 -0.25
C GLY A 33 -6.78 -20.06 -0.27
N TYR A 34 -5.96 -20.20 -1.29
CA TYR A 34 -4.71 -19.48 -1.47
C TYR A 34 -4.80 -18.62 -2.74
N GLY A 35 -4.33 -17.37 -2.63
CA GLY A 35 -4.36 -16.43 -3.75
C GLY A 35 -5.74 -15.88 -4.08
N PHE A 36 -5.91 -15.39 -5.31
CA PHE A 36 -7.17 -14.82 -5.83
C PHE A 36 -7.84 -13.83 -4.87
N MET A 37 -9.05 -14.15 -4.41
CA MET A 37 -9.84 -13.29 -3.54
C MET A 37 -9.53 -13.45 -2.05
N ALA A 38 -8.57 -14.30 -1.66
CA ALA A 38 -8.19 -14.52 -0.27
C ALA A 38 -7.61 -13.26 0.41
N GLU A 39 -7.02 -12.36 -0.39
CA GLU A 39 -6.44 -11.09 0.06
C GLU A 39 -7.29 -9.87 -0.34
N ASP A 40 -8.54 -10.11 -0.73
CA ASP A 40 -9.46 -9.09 -1.21
C ASP A 40 -10.36 -8.58 -0.07
N GLY A 41 -10.02 -7.43 0.50
CA GLY A 41 -10.76 -6.84 1.62
C GLY A 41 -12.23 -6.50 1.30
N ASP A 42 -12.56 -6.12 0.05
CA ASP A 42 -13.94 -5.83 -0.33
C ASP A 42 -14.77 -7.11 -0.45
N PHE A 43 -14.17 -8.18 -0.96
CA PHE A 43 -14.80 -9.50 -0.99
C PHE A 43 -15.09 -9.99 0.44
N VAL A 44 -14.07 -9.98 1.30
CA VAL A 44 -14.22 -10.45 2.69
C VAL A 44 -15.26 -9.63 3.43
N LYS A 45 -15.30 -8.30 3.23
CA LYS A 45 -16.31 -7.43 3.82
C LYS A 45 -17.74 -7.86 3.42
N GLN A 46 -17.99 -8.16 2.16
CA GLN A 46 -19.31 -8.60 1.70
C GLN A 46 -19.69 -9.98 2.27
N ILE A 47 -18.72 -10.89 2.45
CA ILE A 47 -18.94 -12.18 3.11
C ILE A 47 -19.31 -11.97 4.59
N GLU A 48 -18.59 -11.11 5.32
CA GLU A 48 -18.87 -10.77 6.72
C GLU A 48 -20.24 -10.09 6.88
N GLU A 49 -20.60 -9.16 6.01
CA GLU A 49 -21.90 -8.47 5.99
C GLU A 49 -23.07 -9.44 5.71
N ALA A 50 -22.81 -10.53 5.01
CA ALA A 50 -23.80 -11.61 4.80
C ALA A 50 -23.89 -12.60 5.98
N ASN A 51 -23.23 -12.32 7.12
CA ASN A 51 -23.14 -13.20 8.29
C ASN A 51 -22.51 -14.57 7.98
N ILE A 52 -21.58 -14.63 7.03
CA ILE A 52 -20.79 -15.82 6.73
C ILE A 52 -19.41 -15.61 7.35
N CYS A 53 -18.93 -16.59 8.11
CA CYS A 53 -17.59 -16.55 8.70
C CYS A 53 -16.54 -16.76 7.59
N PHE A 54 -15.72 -15.75 7.34
CA PHE A 54 -14.57 -15.93 6.46
C PHE A 54 -13.42 -16.58 7.23
N VAL A 55 -12.93 -17.71 6.72
CA VAL A 55 -11.78 -18.42 7.32
C VAL A 55 -10.51 -17.76 6.81
N GLY A 56 -10.08 -16.71 7.51
CA GLY A 56 -8.95 -15.87 7.18
C GLY A 56 -8.95 -14.57 7.99
N PRO A 57 -8.07 -13.61 7.68
CA PRO A 57 -8.10 -12.30 8.31
C PRO A 57 -9.40 -11.55 7.99
N SER A 58 -9.88 -10.72 8.93
CA SER A 58 -11.05 -9.88 8.69
C SER A 58 -10.80 -8.85 7.57
N ALA A 59 -11.87 -8.36 6.95
CA ALA A 59 -11.80 -7.32 5.93
C ALA A 59 -10.98 -6.11 6.39
N ARG A 60 -11.17 -5.69 7.65
CA ARG A 60 -10.39 -4.59 8.25
C ARG A 60 -8.90 -4.89 8.31
N VAL A 61 -8.53 -6.09 8.72
CA VAL A 61 -7.11 -6.49 8.81
C VAL A 61 -6.49 -6.59 7.42
N ILE A 62 -7.21 -7.16 6.44
CA ILE A 62 -6.73 -7.23 5.05
C ILE A 62 -6.50 -5.82 4.47
N GLN A 63 -7.43 -4.89 4.69
CA GLN A 63 -7.29 -3.51 4.23
C GLN A 63 -6.10 -2.80 4.89
N GLN A 64 -5.92 -2.95 6.20
CA GLN A 64 -4.82 -2.34 6.95
C GLN A 64 -3.44 -2.95 6.64
N ALA A 65 -3.38 -4.25 6.40
CA ALA A 65 -2.13 -4.96 6.10
C ALA A 65 -1.82 -5.02 4.59
N GLY A 66 -2.82 -4.82 3.74
CA GLY A 66 -2.71 -4.91 2.29
C GLY A 66 -1.97 -3.74 1.65
N SER A 67 -1.95 -2.58 2.31
CA SER A 67 -1.13 -1.44 1.91
C SER A 67 0.26 -1.57 2.54
N LYS A 68 1.31 -1.62 1.72
CA LYS A 68 2.69 -1.84 2.18
C LYS A 68 3.20 -0.72 3.09
N ASP A 69 2.77 0.51 2.84
CA ASP A 69 3.08 1.69 3.64
C ASP A 69 2.40 1.64 5.01
N GLU A 70 1.09 1.34 5.06
CA GLU A 70 0.35 1.18 6.32
C GLU A 70 0.87 0.01 7.15
N ALA A 71 1.18 -1.13 6.52
CA ALA A 71 1.78 -2.28 7.18
C ALA A 71 3.14 -1.94 7.82
N LYS A 72 4.00 -1.18 7.13
CA LYS A 72 5.29 -0.71 7.68
C LYS A 72 5.10 0.28 8.82
N GLN A 73 4.14 1.19 8.72
CA GLN A 73 3.83 2.13 9.80
C GLN A 73 3.32 1.40 11.05
N LEU A 74 2.43 0.42 10.87
CA LEU A 74 1.96 -0.42 11.97
C LEU A 74 3.10 -1.22 12.61
N ALA A 75 3.97 -1.82 11.80
CA ALA A 75 5.15 -2.56 12.30
C ALA A 75 6.05 -1.65 13.16
N ARG A 76 6.33 -0.42 12.71
CA ARG A 76 7.10 0.55 13.50
C ARG A 76 6.42 0.91 14.82
N LYS A 77 5.11 1.15 14.82
CA LYS A 77 4.33 1.44 16.04
C LYS A 77 4.40 0.28 17.04
N LEU A 78 4.52 -0.95 16.55
CA LEU A 78 4.66 -2.16 17.36
C LEU A 78 6.13 -2.52 17.66
N SER A 79 7.08 -1.65 17.34
CA SER A 79 8.53 -1.89 17.50
C SER A 79 9.04 -3.11 16.73
N VAL A 80 8.36 -3.50 15.65
CA VAL A 80 8.83 -4.54 14.73
C VAL A 80 9.77 -3.92 13.72
N SER A 81 10.93 -4.55 13.51
CA SER A 81 11.92 -4.10 12.52
C SER A 81 11.36 -4.11 11.11
N VAL A 82 11.61 -3.05 10.37
CA VAL A 82 11.24 -2.92 8.95
C VAL A 82 12.47 -2.60 8.11
N THR A 83 12.42 -2.93 6.84
CA THR A 83 13.47 -2.55 5.89
C THR A 83 13.67 -1.02 5.91
N PRO A 84 14.91 -0.52 6.08
CA PRO A 84 15.20 0.91 5.99
C PRO A 84 14.70 1.50 4.68
N GLY A 85 14.13 2.70 4.74
CA GLY A 85 13.59 3.34 3.55
C GLY A 85 12.65 4.49 3.88
N GLU A 86 11.93 4.96 2.86
CA GLU A 86 10.91 5.99 2.93
C GLU A 86 9.59 5.47 2.35
N ASP A 87 8.53 5.52 3.11
CA ASP A 87 7.19 5.04 2.74
C ASP A 87 6.16 6.17 2.58
N ARG A 88 6.56 7.43 2.84
CA ARG A 88 5.70 8.62 2.80
C ARG A 88 6.20 9.67 1.79
N ILE A 89 6.80 9.22 0.70
CA ILE A 89 7.45 10.10 -0.28
C ILE A 89 6.50 11.15 -0.87
N THR A 90 5.24 10.80 -1.11
CA THR A 90 4.24 11.73 -1.64
C THR A 90 3.82 12.78 -0.62
N ALA A 91 3.67 12.41 0.65
CA ALA A 91 3.40 13.35 1.74
C ALA A 91 4.56 14.32 1.92
N ARG A 92 5.81 13.84 1.88
CA ARG A 92 7.02 14.68 1.91
C ARG A 92 7.05 15.64 0.73
N THR A 93 6.76 15.14 -0.48
CA THR A 93 6.69 15.97 -1.70
C THR A 93 5.66 17.09 -1.55
N LEU A 94 4.47 16.77 -1.02
CA LEU A 94 3.44 17.78 -0.80
C LEU A 94 3.88 18.84 0.21
N LEU A 95 4.42 18.42 1.36
CA LEU A 95 4.84 19.33 2.42
C LEU A 95 6.00 20.24 1.99
N LYS A 96 6.88 19.76 1.11
CA LYS A 96 7.97 20.58 0.57
C LYS A 96 7.47 21.83 -0.17
N LYS A 97 6.29 21.78 -0.76
CA LYS A 97 5.65 22.91 -1.43
C LYS A 97 5.23 24.03 -0.46
N ALA A 98 5.19 23.77 0.84
CA ALA A 98 4.94 24.82 1.83
C ALA A 98 6.03 25.91 1.83
N GLY A 99 7.26 25.56 1.38
CA GLY A 99 8.32 26.54 1.12
C GLY A 99 8.71 27.37 2.36
N GLY A 100 8.73 26.74 3.55
CA GLY A 100 9.03 27.42 4.83
C GLY A 100 7.81 28.07 5.50
N LYS A 101 6.62 28.01 4.90
CA LYS A 101 5.36 28.42 5.56
C LYS A 101 4.93 27.34 6.56
N ASP A 102 4.04 27.71 7.49
CA ASP A 102 3.43 26.72 8.38
C ASP A 102 2.76 25.60 7.56
N PRO A 103 3.22 24.34 7.72
CA PRO A 103 2.71 23.22 6.94
C PRO A 103 1.21 22.95 7.18
N SER A 104 0.72 23.12 8.41
CA SER A 104 -0.71 22.90 8.72
C SER A 104 -1.59 23.94 8.02
N GLN A 105 -1.17 25.20 8.02
CA GLN A 105 -1.89 26.25 7.31
C GLN A 105 -1.81 26.06 5.79
N PHE A 106 -0.69 25.57 5.28
CA PHE A 106 -0.55 25.24 3.86
C PHE A 106 -1.54 24.14 3.44
N LEU A 107 -1.64 23.05 4.21
CA LEU A 107 -2.58 21.96 3.96
C LEU A 107 -4.03 22.45 4.02
N LYS A 108 -4.37 23.28 5.03
CA LYS A 108 -5.71 23.89 5.14
C LYS A 108 -6.06 24.71 3.90
N ASN A 109 -5.14 25.53 3.42
CA ASN A 109 -5.35 26.32 2.21
C ASN A 109 -5.60 25.45 0.96
N LEU A 110 -4.95 24.27 0.87
CA LEU A 110 -5.22 23.31 -0.21
C LEU A 110 -6.62 22.70 -0.10
N ILE A 111 -7.03 22.33 1.12
CA ILE A 111 -8.36 21.78 1.39
C ILE A 111 -9.43 22.79 0.96
N ASP A 112 -9.30 24.03 1.40
CA ASP A 112 -10.27 25.11 1.11
C ASP A 112 -10.30 25.42 -0.39
N ARG A 113 -9.13 25.58 -1.04
CA ARG A 113 -9.01 25.86 -2.47
C ARG A 113 -9.66 24.82 -3.36
N HIS A 114 -9.45 23.54 -3.03
CA HIS A 114 -9.91 22.42 -3.84
C HIS A 114 -11.15 21.74 -3.28
N GLN A 115 -11.73 22.25 -2.19
CA GLN A 115 -12.89 21.69 -1.49
C GLN A 115 -12.72 20.19 -1.25
N LEU A 116 -11.57 19.80 -0.70
CA LEU A 116 -11.23 18.39 -0.51
C LEU A 116 -12.05 17.77 0.62
N PRO A 117 -12.62 16.56 0.42
CA PRO A 117 -13.44 15.89 1.43
C PRO A 117 -12.55 15.18 2.48
N VAL A 118 -11.90 15.97 3.35
CA VAL A 118 -11.15 15.45 4.49
C VAL A 118 -12.06 15.24 5.70
N PRO A 119 -11.77 14.30 6.62
CA PRO A 119 -12.49 14.15 7.89
C PRO A 119 -12.44 15.45 8.71
N THR A 120 -13.46 15.72 9.53
CA THR A 120 -13.54 16.94 10.36
C THR A 120 -12.44 17.01 11.42
N ASP A 121 -11.92 15.87 11.82
CA ASP A 121 -10.89 15.67 12.82
C ASP A 121 -9.48 15.50 12.24
N TRP A 122 -9.29 15.77 10.95
CA TRP A 122 -8.04 15.52 10.23
C TRP A 122 -6.79 16.15 10.87
N GLN A 123 -6.95 17.21 11.67
CA GLN A 123 -5.86 17.89 12.39
C GLN A 123 -5.65 17.38 13.82
N LEU A 124 -6.59 16.60 14.36
CA LEU A 124 -6.54 16.18 15.76
C LEU A 124 -5.58 15.01 15.95
N ASN A 125 -4.60 15.20 16.84
CA ASN A 125 -3.66 14.16 17.31
C ASN A 125 -2.88 13.40 16.22
N SER A 126 -2.75 13.96 15.01
CA SER A 126 -1.97 13.35 13.93
C SER A 126 -0.68 14.13 13.66
N GLU A 127 0.37 13.42 13.27
CA GLU A 127 1.58 14.03 12.77
C GLU A 127 1.32 14.76 11.45
N ILE A 128 2.13 15.76 11.13
CA ILE A 128 1.97 16.56 9.91
C ILE A 128 2.03 15.71 8.63
N LEU A 129 2.78 14.63 8.63
CA LEU A 129 2.83 13.67 7.53
C LEU A 129 1.50 12.92 7.39
N ASP A 130 0.86 12.53 8.49
CA ASP A 130 -0.47 11.90 8.48
C ASP A 130 -1.53 12.85 7.91
N GLN A 131 -1.47 14.13 8.30
CA GLN A 131 -2.34 15.17 7.74
C GLN A 131 -2.13 15.31 6.24
N ALA A 132 -0.89 15.33 5.76
CA ALA A 132 -0.58 15.41 4.34
C ALA A 132 -1.11 14.19 3.56
N GLU A 133 -1.01 12.99 4.12
CA GLU A 133 -1.57 11.77 3.52
C GLU A 133 -3.08 11.83 3.40
N GLN A 134 -3.79 12.32 4.42
CA GLN A 134 -5.25 12.48 4.36
C GLN A 134 -5.67 13.49 3.27
N VAL A 135 -4.94 14.60 3.14
CA VAL A 135 -5.17 15.58 2.08
C VAL A 135 -4.92 14.97 0.70
N LEU A 136 -3.87 14.18 0.53
CA LEU A 136 -3.59 13.46 -0.70
C LEU A 136 -4.68 12.44 -1.05
N GLN A 137 -5.12 11.64 -0.08
CA GLN A 137 -6.22 10.68 -0.30
C GLN A 137 -7.52 11.39 -0.74
N ALA A 138 -7.83 12.54 -0.14
CA ALA A 138 -8.97 13.35 -0.53
C ALA A 138 -8.80 13.94 -1.96
N SER A 139 -7.58 14.35 -2.33
CA SER A 139 -7.29 14.86 -3.68
C SER A 139 -7.43 13.78 -4.75
N TYR A 140 -6.97 12.56 -4.48
CA TYR A 140 -7.10 11.42 -5.39
C TYR A 140 -8.57 11.06 -5.66
N LYS A 141 -9.44 11.12 -4.63
CA LYS A 141 -10.90 10.94 -4.81
C LYS A 141 -11.52 11.98 -5.74
N ARG A 142 -10.95 13.18 -5.78
CA ARG A 142 -11.37 14.29 -6.66
C ARG A 142 -10.64 14.33 -8.00
N ARG A 143 -9.70 13.42 -8.25
CA ARG A 143 -8.84 13.42 -9.45
C ARG A 143 -8.03 14.71 -9.59
N ILE A 144 -7.48 15.23 -8.50
CA ILE A 144 -6.71 16.47 -8.45
C ILE A 144 -5.25 16.16 -8.14
N ASP A 145 -4.34 16.65 -8.97
CA ASP A 145 -2.91 16.63 -8.72
C ASP A 145 -2.50 17.80 -7.82
N LEU A 146 -1.93 17.50 -6.66
CA LEU A 146 -1.38 18.52 -5.74
C LEU A 146 0.12 18.76 -5.95
N PHE A 147 0.80 17.90 -6.69
CA PHE A 147 2.21 18.04 -7.07
C PHE A 147 2.46 17.38 -8.43
N SER A 148 3.54 17.78 -9.09
CA SER A 148 3.95 17.22 -10.38
C SER A 148 4.86 15.99 -10.21
N ILE A 149 5.09 15.25 -11.30
CA ILE A 149 6.04 14.13 -11.32
C ILE A 149 7.47 14.64 -11.08
N GLU A 150 7.81 15.81 -11.59
CA GLU A 150 9.12 16.44 -11.42
C GLU A 150 9.37 16.83 -9.95
N GLU A 151 8.35 17.34 -9.25
CA GLU A 151 8.44 17.61 -7.81
C GLU A 151 8.63 16.30 -7.01
N LEU A 152 7.93 15.23 -7.40
CA LEU A 152 8.10 13.91 -6.80
C LEU A 152 9.50 13.34 -7.04
N GLN A 153 10.03 13.46 -8.25
CA GLN A 153 11.39 13.02 -8.59
C GLN A 153 12.45 13.79 -7.79
N ALA A 154 12.30 15.10 -7.66
CA ALA A 154 13.21 15.93 -6.87
C ALA A 154 13.24 15.53 -5.40
N GLU A 155 12.07 15.27 -4.78
CA GLU A 155 12.02 14.79 -3.39
C GLU A 155 12.54 13.36 -3.26
N THR A 156 12.27 12.51 -4.24
CA THR A 156 12.81 11.14 -4.30
C THR A 156 14.34 11.15 -4.28
N LEU A 157 14.97 12.03 -5.04
CA LEU A 157 16.42 12.19 -5.05
C LEU A 157 16.96 12.55 -3.65
N ILE A 158 16.29 13.45 -2.95
CA ILE A 158 16.68 13.85 -1.58
C ILE A 158 16.58 12.66 -0.64
N CYS A 159 15.45 11.94 -0.66
CA CYS A 159 15.26 10.76 0.17
C CYS A 159 16.29 9.66 -0.12
N CYS A 160 16.59 9.41 -1.39
CA CYS A 160 17.62 8.44 -1.77
C CYS A 160 18.99 8.82 -1.19
N LYS A 161 19.37 10.09 -1.29
CA LYS A 161 20.62 10.60 -0.71
C LYS A 161 20.66 10.41 0.81
N GLU A 162 19.57 10.69 1.52
CA GLU A 162 19.45 10.48 2.96
C GLU A 162 19.62 9.00 3.34
N ILE A 163 19.05 8.09 2.55
CA ILE A 163 19.16 6.65 2.78
C ILE A 163 20.59 6.16 2.48
N TRP A 164 21.20 6.60 1.36
CA TRP A 164 22.56 6.23 1.00
C TRP A 164 23.61 6.78 1.97
N ALA A 165 23.40 7.97 2.51
CA ALA A 165 24.29 8.53 3.53
C ALA A 165 24.36 7.64 4.79
N LYS A 166 23.24 7.02 5.16
CA LYS A 166 23.15 6.10 6.31
C LYS A 166 23.57 4.67 5.94
N ASN A 167 23.47 4.29 4.66
CA ASN A 167 23.70 2.94 4.15
C ASN A 167 24.57 2.98 2.87
N PRO A 168 25.84 3.37 2.98
CA PRO A 168 26.69 3.56 1.79
C PRO A 168 26.88 2.27 1.01
N GLY A 169 26.87 2.39 -0.32
CA GLY A 169 27.07 1.26 -1.25
C GLY A 169 25.88 0.33 -1.40
N ARG A 170 24.76 0.57 -0.72
CA ARG A 170 23.57 -0.26 -0.87
C ARG A 170 22.72 0.22 -2.04
N ARG A 171 22.14 -0.74 -2.78
CA ARG A 171 21.12 -0.46 -3.79
C ARG A 171 19.80 -0.12 -3.14
N LEU A 172 18.97 0.67 -3.82
CA LEU A 172 17.60 0.95 -3.37
C LEU A 172 16.60 0.27 -4.29
N ARG A 173 15.43 -0.01 -3.77
CA ARG A 173 14.31 -0.59 -4.52
C ARG A 173 13.09 0.33 -4.39
N PHE A 174 12.55 0.73 -5.51
CA PHE A 174 11.27 1.42 -5.59
C PHE A 174 10.16 0.39 -5.79
N LYS A 175 9.07 0.51 -5.04
CA LYS A 175 7.90 -0.38 -5.11
C LYS A 175 6.63 0.43 -5.10
N HIS A 176 5.78 0.26 -6.10
CA HIS A 176 4.42 0.83 -6.03
C HIS A 176 3.62 0.15 -4.93
N ILE A 177 2.80 0.92 -4.17
CA ILE A 177 2.05 0.40 -3.03
C ILE A 177 1.04 -0.68 -3.42
N GLY A 178 0.37 -0.54 -4.56
CA GLY A 178 -0.57 -1.49 -5.13
C GLY A 178 0.06 -2.60 -5.97
N GLY A 179 1.39 -2.64 -6.10
CA GLY A 179 2.11 -3.67 -6.88
C GLY A 179 2.21 -4.99 -6.12
N GLY A 180 1.88 -6.09 -6.78
CA GLY A 180 2.03 -7.46 -6.29
C GLY A 180 2.77 -8.34 -7.30
N GLY A 181 3.30 -9.50 -6.86
CA GLY A 181 3.94 -10.48 -7.75
C GLY A 181 5.15 -9.97 -8.53
N GLY A 182 5.98 -9.09 -7.93
CA GLY A 182 7.20 -8.57 -8.57
C GLY A 182 6.98 -7.42 -9.56
N LYS A 183 5.74 -7.07 -9.90
CA LYS A 183 5.41 -5.96 -10.80
C LYS A 183 5.47 -4.61 -10.09
N GLY A 184 5.78 -3.53 -10.84
CA GLY A 184 5.87 -2.17 -10.29
C GLY A 184 7.06 -1.98 -9.36
N GLN A 185 8.18 -2.67 -9.62
CA GLN A 185 9.41 -2.57 -8.84
C GLN A 185 10.59 -2.19 -9.72
N ARG A 186 11.52 -1.38 -9.18
CA ARG A 186 12.80 -1.05 -9.81
C ARG A 186 13.91 -1.02 -8.77
N VAL A 187 15.01 -1.67 -9.07
CA VAL A 187 16.25 -1.54 -8.30
C VAL A 187 17.11 -0.49 -8.95
N ILE A 188 17.63 0.44 -8.15
CA ILE A 188 18.51 1.52 -8.61
C ILE A 188 19.85 1.46 -7.89
N HIS A 189 20.90 1.86 -8.60
CA HIS A 189 22.29 1.84 -8.13
C HIS A 189 22.84 3.25 -7.93
N SER A 190 22.28 4.25 -8.61
CA SER A 190 22.81 5.60 -8.67
C SER A 190 21.71 6.67 -8.79
N GLU A 191 22.10 7.91 -8.52
CA GLU A 191 21.23 9.08 -8.69
C GLU A 191 20.71 9.23 -10.12
N ALA A 192 21.52 8.90 -11.12
CA ALA A 192 21.18 9.04 -12.54
C ALA A 192 19.99 8.16 -12.96
N GLU A 193 19.70 7.10 -12.21
CA GLU A 193 18.61 6.17 -12.53
C GLU A 193 17.26 6.59 -11.93
N ILE A 194 17.26 7.52 -10.96
CA ILE A 194 16.07 7.84 -10.16
C ILE A 194 14.90 8.33 -11.01
N GLU A 195 15.18 9.29 -11.90
CA GLU A 195 14.12 9.91 -12.72
C GLU A 195 13.41 8.87 -13.59
N ALA A 196 14.18 8.04 -14.28
CA ALA A 196 13.65 6.97 -15.12
C ALA A 196 12.92 5.91 -14.29
N ALA A 197 13.46 5.55 -13.11
CA ALA A 197 12.87 4.55 -12.23
C ALA A 197 11.51 5.00 -11.67
N VAL A 198 11.38 6.26 -11.23
CA VAL A 198 10.10 6.82 -10.77
C VAL A 198 9.05 6.73 -11.87
N ARG A 199 9.38 7.20 -13.09
CA ARG A 199 8.45 7.13 -14.24
C ARG A 199 8.07 5.69 -14.56
N ALA A 200 9.03 4.76 -14.57
CA ALA A 200 8.78 3.36 -14.88
C ALA A 200 7.85 2.68 -13.86
N VAL A 201 8.06 2.93 -12.54
CA VAL A 201 7.20 2.39 -11.48
C VAL A 201 5.77 2.90 -11.60
N LEU A 202 5.58 4.19 -11.88
CA LEU A 202 4.26 4.79 -12.05
C LEU A 202 3.54 4.25 -13.31
N ILE A 203 4.24 4.11 -14.44
CA ILE A 203 3.68 3.55 -15.68
C ILE A 203 3.22 2.10 -15.47
N GLU A 204 4.05 1.26 -14.86
CA GLU A 204 3.67 -0.13 -14.58
C GLU A 204 2.48 -0.25 -13.62
N ALA A 205 2.35 0.69 -12.70
CA ALA A 205 1.21 0.80 -11.79
C ALA A 205 -0.04 1.38 -12.48
N ARG A 206 0.03 1.71 -13.78
CA ARG A 206 -1.03 2.36 -14.55
C ARG A 206 -1.46 3.70 -13.97
N VAL A 207 -0.54 4.41 -13.35
CA VAL A 207 -0.72 5.79 -12.89
C VAL A 207 -0.49 6.70 -14.10
N THR A 208 -1.55 6.97 -14.86
CA THR A 208 -1.47 7.66 -16.16
C THR A 208 -2.34 8.91 -16.24
N GLY A 209 -3.27 9.07 -15.32
CA GLY A 209 -4.23 10.16 -15.30
C GLY A 209 -3.98 11.22 -14.22
N PRO A 210 -4.57 12.42 -14.38
CA PRO A 210 -4.57 13.42 -13.33
C PRO A 210 -5.22 12.87 -12.05
N GLY A 211 -4.60 13.15 -10.90
CA GLY A 211 -5.09 12.73 -9.59
C GLY A 211 -5.02 11.23 -9.32
N ASP A 212 -4.29 10.46 -10.13
CA ASP A 212 -3.98 9.08 -9.78
C ASP A 212 -3.01 9.03 -8.60
N ASN A 213 -3.13 7.99 -7.77
CA ASN A 213 -2.27 7.82 -6.61
C ASN A 213 -0.83 7.49 -7.04
N LYS A 214 0.09 8.43 -6.83
CA LYS A 214 1.50 8.34 -7.21
C LYS A 214 2.39 7.77 -6.09
N THR A 215 1.80 7.21 -5.03
CA THR A 215 2.54 6.71 -3.86
C THR A 215 3.33 5.45 -4.22
N PHE A 216 4.61 5.46 -3.88
CA PHE A 216 5.49 4.31 -3.93
C PHE A 216 6.44 4.32 -2.73
N LEU A 217 7.04 3.16 -2.45
CA LEU A 217 8.01 2.99 -1.38
C LEU A 217 9.43 3.06 -1.95
N ILE A 218 10.34 3.66 -1.18
CA ILE A 218 11.78 3.58 -1.38
C ILE A 218 12.33 2.70 -0.27
N GLU A 219 12.96 1.59 -0.60
CA GLU A 219 13.52 0.66 0.37
C GLU A 219 14.97 0.34 0.04
N MET A 220 15.78 0.11 1.06
CA MET A 220 17.08 -0.51 0.86
C MET A 220 16.86 -1.89 0.22
N ASN A 221 17.55 -2.18 -0.89
CA ASN A 221 17.49 -3.49 -1.52
C ASN A 221 18.25 -4.49 -0.65
N ILE A 222 17.53 -5.45 -0.09
CA ILE A 222 18.12 -6.50 0.73
C ILE A 222 18.55 -7.64 -0.19
N GLU A 223 19.81 -8.03 -0.10
CA GLU A 223 20.47 -9.01 -0.97
C GLU A 223 21.10 -10.12 -0.14
N ASP A 224 21.33 -11.27 -0.77
CA ASP A 224 21.97 -12.43 -0.15
C ASP A 224 21.30 -12.85 1.17
N THR A 225 19.96 -12.93 1.16
CA THR A 225 19.15 -13.22 2.33
C THR A 225 18.23 -14.43 2.11
N ARG A 226 17.73 -14.96 3.21
CA ARG A 226 16.60 -15.89 3.19
C ARG A 226 15.28 -15.15 3.39
N HIS A 227 14.27 -15.57 2.66
CA HIS A 227 12.91 -15.10 2.84
C HIS A 227 12.17 -16.07 3.75
N ASN A 228 12.11 -15.74 5.03
CA ASN A 228 11.41 -16.55 6.02
C ASN A 228 10.08 -15.90 6.38
N GLU A 229 9.07 -16.72 6.60
CA GLU A 229 7.77 -16.31 7.12
C GLU A 229 7.31 -17.25 8.23
N VAL A 230 6.41 -16.77 9.08
CA VAL A 230 5.82 -17.54 10.17
C VAL A 230 4.34 -17.68 9.91
N GLN A 231 3.85 -18.94 9.93
CA GLN A 231 2.42 -19.21 9.82
C GLN A 231 1.73 -18.95 11.15
N LEU A 232 0.71 -18.10 11.13
CA LEU A 232 -0.12 -17.80 12.29
C LEU A 232 -1.53 -18.34 12.09
N LEU A 233 -2.13 -18.81 13.18
CA LEU A 233 -3.54 -19.16 13.25
C LEU A 233 -4.16 -18.49 14.47
N GLY A 234 -5.29 -17.82 14.29
CA GLY A 234 -5.97 -17.12 15.37
C GLY A 234 -7.46 -16.94 15.11
N ASN A 235 -8.19 -16.55 16.14
CA ASN A 235 -9.62 -16.28 16.06
C ASN A 235 -10.04 -14.92 16.65
N GLY A 236 -9.08 -14.03 16.89
CA GLY A 236 -9.29 -12.73 17.51
C GLY A 236 -9.18 -12.71 19.04
N GLN A 237 -9.27 -13.87 19.70
CA GLN A 237 -9.07 -14.01 21.15
C GLN A 237 -7.72 -14.63 21.50
N TRP A 238 -7.24 -15.52 20.65
CA TRP A 238 -5.93 -16.14 20.75
C TRP A 238 -5.24 -16.19 19.39
N CYS A 239 -3.94 -16.35 19.41
CA CYS A 239 -3.11 -16.55 18.22
C CYS A 239 -2.00 -17.55 18.58
N ILE A 240 -1.78 -18.52 17.71
CA ILE A 240 -0.69 -19.48 17.82
C ILE A 240 0.20 -19.45 16.58
N GLU A 241 1.45 -19.74 16.79
CA GLU A 241 2.45 -19.94 15.76
C GLU A 241 2.48 -21.41 15.35
N LEU A 242 2.44 -21.68 14.05
CA LEU A 242 2.49 -23.03 13.47
C LEU A 242 3.86 -23.37 12.87
N GLY A 243 4.87 -22.53 13.09
CA GLY A 243 6.22 -22.71 12.60
C GLY A 243 6.56 -21.82 11.42
N GLY A 244 7.87 -21.77 11.10
CA GLY A 244 8.42 -20.98 10.02
C GLY A 244 8.45 -21.71 8.68
N ARG A 245 8.38 -20.95 7.60
CA ARG A 245 8.61 -21.42 6.23
C ARG A 245 9.76 -20.63 5.60
N ASP A 246 10.67 -21.32 4.91
CA ASP A 246 11.70 -20.70 4.09
C ASP A 246 11.18 -20.59 2.64
N CYS A 247 10.88 -19.39 2.21
CA CYS A 247 10.36 -19.05 0.91
C CYS A 247 11.45 -18.46 -0.02
N SER A 248 12.74 -18.79 0.22
CA SER A 248 13.86 -18.22 -0.53
C SER A 248 13.94 -18.72 -1.98
N LEU A 249 13.45 -19.94 -2.26
CA LEU A 249 13.37 -20.47 -3.62
C LEU A 249 12.17 -19.84 -4.33
N GLN A 250 12.45 -18.94 -5.24
CA GLN A 250 11.45 -18.21 -6.01
C GLN A 250 11.79 -18.24 -7.50
N MET A 251 10.78 -18.35 -8.35
CA MET A 251 10.91 -18.21 -9.79
C MET A 251 10.38 -16.85 -10.22
N HIS A 252 11.20 -16.04 -10.87
CA HIS A 252 10.84 -14.68 -11.30
C HIS A 252 10.26 -13.80 -10.15
N GLU A 253 10.87 -13.86 -8.97
CA GLU A 253 10.40 -13.17 -7.75
C GLU A 253 8.97 -13.57 -7.28
N GLN A 254 8.49 -14.73 -7.72
CA GLN A 254 7.21 -15.32 -7.30
C GLN A 254 7.45 -16.58 -6.47
N LYS A 255 6.66 -16.72 -5.42
CA LYS A 255 6.67 -17.88 -4.51
C LYS A 255 6.04 -19.09 -5.18
#